data_de12a26719965ffda9765b7d162e2bae
#
_entry.id   de12a26719965ffda9765b7d162e2bae
#
_cell.length_a   1.000
_cell.length_b   1.000
_cell.length_c   1.000
_cell.angle_alpha   90.00
_cell.angle_beta   90.00
_cell.angle_gamma   90.00
#
_symmetry.space_group_name_H-M   'P 1'
#
loop_
_entity.id
_entity.type
_entity.pdbx_description
1 polymer ?
#
loop_
_entity_poly.entity_id
_entity_poly.type
_entity_poly.pdbx_seq_one_letter_code
_entity_poly.pdbx_strand_id
1 'polypeptide(L)'
;QYFFETYYAGAGHSPDNIVIWFEKNKVLYGGCLIKSVEANDLGNLSDANTKEWPKTIKKIQGKFEAPNYVIPGHQNWTDNSSLDHTLQLLKQHNK
;
A
#
# COMPACT_ATOMS: atom_id res chain seq x y z
N GLN A 1 11.06 3.96 23.60
CA GLN A 1 9.75 4.52 23.24
C GLN A 1 9.61 4.58 21.73
N TYR A 2 8.49 4.09 21.19
CA TYR A 2 8.24 4.04 19.76
C TYR A 2 7.11 4.97 19.39
N PHE A 3 7.28 5.64 18.25
CA PHE A 3 6.25 6.49 17.66
C PHE A 3 5.81 5.91 16.34
N PHE A 4 4.53 6.06 16.05
CA PHE A 4 4.00 5.71 14.75
C PHE A 4 3.02 6.79 14.30
N GLU A 5 2.83 6.85 12.99
CA GLU A 5 1.92 7.80 12.37
C GLU A 5 0.89 7.04 11.55
N THR A 6 -0.39 7.35 11.73
CA THR A 6 -1.44 6.85 10.84
C THR A 6 -1.68 7.88 9.76
N TYR A 7 -1.95 7.42 8.55
CA TYR A 7 -2.12 8.31 7.41
C TYR A 7 -3.21 7.78 6.48
N TYR A 8 -4.15 8.66 6.16
CA TYR A 8 -5.17 8.39 5.15
C TYR A 8 -4.79 9.11 3.87
N ALA A 9 -4.37 8.37 2.85
CA ALA A 9 -3.91 8.93 1.58
C ALA A 9 -5.01 9.00 0.53
N GLY A 10 -6.14 8.36 0.78
CA GLY A 10 -7.25 8.32 -0.16
C GLY A 10 -7.84 6.93 -0.27
N ALA A 11 -8.86 6.81 -1.10
CA ALA A 11 -9.53 5.53 -1.33
C ALA A 11 -8.63 4.59 -2.14
N GLY A 12 -8.82 3.30 -1.95
CA GLY A 12 -8.10 2.27 -2.66
C GLY A 12 -8.82 0.96 -2.51
N HIS A 13 -8.28 0.06 -1.68
CA HIS A 13 -8.94 -1.21 -1.38
C HIS A 13 -10.31 -0.98 -0.73
N SER A 14 -10.44 0.07 0.07
CA SER A 14 -11.70 0.51 0.66
C SER A 14 -11.74 2.03 0.69
N PRO A 15 -12.90 2.67 0.95
CA PRO A 15 -12.97 4.13 1.01
C PRO A 15 -12.17 4.74 2.16
N ASP A 16 -11.91 3.98 3.21
CA ASP A 16 -11.36 4.49 4.46
C ASP A 16 -10.07 3.81 4.90
N ASN A 17 -9.36 3.17 3.98
CA ASN A 17 -8.13 2.47 4.34
C ASN A 17 -7.04 3.46 4.78
N ILE A 18 -6.27 3.06 5.78
CA ILE A 18 -5.15 3.85 6.27
C ILE A 18 -3.88 3.02 6.24
N VAL A 19 -2.74 3.71 6.31
CA VAL A 19 -1.44 3.07 6.48
C VAL A 19 -0.85 3.53 7.81
N ILE A 20 0.11 2.76 8.32
CA ILE A 20 0.80 3.07 9.57
C ILE A 20 2.30 3.11 9.28
N TRP A 21 2.93 4.21 9.67
CA TRP A 21 4.37 4.42 9.46
C TRP A 21 5.11 4.40 10.79
N PHE A 22 6.14 3.58 10.87
CA PHE A 22 7.02 3.47 12.03
C PHE A 22 8.35 4.11 11.67
N GLU A 23 8.54 5.35 12.09
CA GLU A 23 9.67 6.18 11.66
C GLU A 23 11.02 5.61 12.05
N LYS A 24 11.13 5.10 13.27
CA LYS A 24 12.40 4.60 13.78
C LYS A 24 12.98 3.49 12.91
N ASN A 25 12.15 2.55 12.50
CA ASN A 25 12.59 1.39 11.71
C ASN A 25 12.28 1.55 10.22
N LYS A 26 11.62 2.63 9.82
CA LYS A 26 11.16 2.88 8.46
C LYS A 26 10.36 1.72 7.92
N VAL A 27 9.35 1.33 8.68
CA VAL A 27 8.42 0.26 8.31
C VAL A 27 7.07 0.88 7.96
N LEU A 28 6.57 0.52 6.78
CA LEU A 28 5.24 0.95 6.32
C LEU A 28 4.31 -0.25 6.35
N TYR A 29 3.28 -0.17 7.19
CA TYR A 29 2.22 -1.17 7.23
C TYR A 29 1.04 -0.67 6.40
N GLY A 30 0.73 -1.36 5.31
CA GLY A 30 -0.32 -0.93 4.40
C GLY A 30 -1.55 -1.82 4.38
N GLY A 31 -1.45 -3.02 4.95
CA GLY A 31 -2.57 -3.96 4.91
C GLY A 31 -2.99 -4.28 3.49
N CYS A 32 -4.29 -4.49 3.29
CA CYS A 32 -4.82 -4.88 1.98
C CYS A 32 -4.72 -3.80 0.91
N LEU A 33 -4.39 -2.57 1.28
CA LEU A 33 -4.13 -1.49 0.32
C LEU A 33 -2.89 -1.79 -0.53
N ILE A 34 -1.93 -2.51 0.04
CA ILE A 34 -0.66 -2.83 -0.61
C ILE A 34 -0.63 -4.34 -0.88
N LYS A 35 -0.34 -4.71 -2.13
CA LYS A 35 -0.28 -6.11 -2.54
C LYS A 35 1.16 -6.60 -2.54
N SER A 36 1.35 -7.79 -2.01
CA SER A 36 2.64 -8.46 -2.02
C SER A 36 3.15 -8.64 -3.46
N VAL A 37 4.46 -8.65 -3.62
CA VAL A 37 5.09 -8.93 -4.92
C VAL A 37 4.70 -10.31 -5.46
N GLU A 38 4.22 -11.18 -4.60
CA GLU A 38 3.76 -12.52 -5.00
C GLU A 38 2.30 -12.50 -5.50
N ALA A 39 1.57 -11.41 -5.31
CA ALA A 39 0.19 -11.31 -5.74
C ALA A 39 0.08 -11.17 -7.24
N ASN A 40 -0.89 -11.85 -7.84
CA ASN A 40 -1.15 -11.81 -9.27
C ASN A 40 -2.34 -10.92 -9.61
N ASP A 41 -3.13 -10.50 -8.61
CA ASP A 41 -4.30 -9.66 -8.82
C ASP A 41 -4.55 -8.79 -7.58
N LEU A 42 -5.58 -7.97 -7.65
CA LEU A 42 -5.93 -7.02 -6.59
C LEU A 42 -6.79 -7.63 -5.49
N GLY A 43 -7.23 -8.88 -5.65
CA GLY A 43 -8.07 -9.55 -4.66
C GLY A 43 -9.53 -9.09 -4.73
N ASN A 44 -10.18 -9.05 -3.57
CA ASN A 44 -11.59 -8.65 -3.48
C ASN A 44 -11.75 -7.15 -3.72
N LEU A 45 -12.54 -6.78 -4.72
CA LEU A 45 -12.70 -5.38 -5.13
C LEU A 45 -14.09 -4.82 -4.81
N SER A 46 -14.89 -5.50 -3.99
CA SER A 46 -16.27 -5.08 -3.74
C SER A 46 -16.36 -3.67 -3.14
N ASP A 47 -15.39 -3.26 -2.32
CA ASP A 47 -15.36 -1.93 -1.70
C ASP A 47 -14.26 -1.03 -2.29
N ALA A 48 -13.59 -1.47 -3.35
CA ALA A 48 -12.42 -0.80 -3.88
C ALA A 48 -12.77 0.33 -4.84
N ASN A 49 -11.87 1.32 -4.90
CA ASN A 49 -11.90 2.36 -5.92
C ASN A 49 -10.60 2.26 -6.71
N THR A 50 -10.63 1.49 -7.79
CA THR A 50 -9.43 1.19 -8.57
C THR A 50 -8.91 2.39 -9.35
N LYS A 51 -9.72 3.42 -9.55
CA LYS A 51 -9.26 4.66 -10.23
C LYS A 51 -8.52 5.58 -9.26
N GLU A 52 -8.96 5.67 -8.02
CA GLU A 52 -8.29 6.49 -7.01
C GLU A 52 -7.10 5.78 -6.36
N TRP A 53 -7.11 4.47 -6.33
CA TRP A 53 -6.08 3.66 -5.68
C TRP A 53 -4.64 4.01 -6.14
N PRO A 54 -4.36 4.15 -7.45
CA PRO A 54 -3.00 4.52 -7.87
C PRO A 54 -2.56 5.88 -7.31
N LYS A 55 -3.46 6.86 -7.27
CA LYS A 55 -3.17 8.17 -6.69
C LYS A 55 -2.85 8.05 -5.21
N THR A 56 -3.59 7.19 -4.51
CA THR A 56 -3.40 6.93 -3.09
C THR A 56 -2.01 6.34 -2.84
N ILE A 57 -1.61 5.34 -3.63
CA ILE A 57 -0.28 4.72 -3.51
C ILE A 57 0.83 5.76 -3.77
N LYS A 58 0.66 6.60 -4.79
CA LYS A 58 1.66 7.62 -5.11
C LYS A 58 1.81 8.65 -4.00
N LYS A 59 0.72 9.02 -3.33
CA LYS A 59 0.79 9.91 -2.16
C LYS A 59 1.58 9.27 -1.02
N ILE A 60 1.38 7.98 -0.80
CA ILE A 60 2.12 7.24 0.22
C ILE A 60 3.61 7.23 -0.11
N GLN A 61 3.96 6.96 -1.36
CA GLN A 61 5.36 6.95 -1.79
C GLN A 61 6.03 8.31 -1.62
N GLY A 62 5.28 9.40 -1.87
CA GLY A 62 5.80 10.74 -1.71
C GLY A 62 5.98 11.16 -0.26
N LYS A 63 5.15 10.65 0.64
CA LYS A 63 5.21 10.99 2.06
C LYS A 63 6.24 10.17 2.83
N PHE A 64 6.32 8.87 2.54
CA PHE A 64 7.17 7.93 3.27
C PHE A 64 8.21 7.36 2.31
N GLU A 65 9.30 8.11 2.11
CA GLU A 65 10.33 7.75 1.15
C GLU A 65 11.23 6.63 1.67
N ALA A 66 11.58 5.73 0.76
CA ALA A 66 12.57 4.68 0.99
C ALA A 66 12.32 3.85 2.27
N PRO A 67 11.12 3.24 2.43
CA PRO A 67 10.92 2.37 3.59
C PRO A 67 11.84 1.15 3.52
N ASN A 68 12.29 0.69 4.68
CA ASN A 68 13.09 -0.54 4.75
C ASN A 68 12.22 -1.77 4.52
N TYR A 69 11.00 -1.74 5.04
CA TYR A 69 10.03 -2.82 4.88
C TYR A 69 8.66 -2.24 4.59
N VAL A 70 7.94 -2.91 3.71
CA VAL A 70 6.53 -2.59 3.41
C VAL A 70 5.73 -3.84 3.70
N ILE A 71 4.77 -3.74 4.63
CA ILE A 71 3.98 -4.89 5.05
C ILE A 71 2.62 -4.86 4.33
N PRO A 72 2.41 -5.75 3.35
CA PRO A 72 1.13 -5.87 2.67
C PRO A 72 0.13 -6.64 3.53
N GLY A 73 -1.12 -6.73 3.06
CA GLY A 73 -2.16 -7.43 3.79
C GLY A 73 -1.94 -8.94 3.88
N HIS A 74 -1.29 -9.52 2.89
CA HIS A 74 -1.07 -10.96 2.79
C HIS A 74 0.30 -11.26 2.21
N GLN A 75 0.80 -12.46 2.46
CA GLN A 75 2.01 -13.00 1.85
C GLN A 75 3.28 -12.29 2.33
N ASN A 76 4.30 -12.19 1.45
CA ASN A 76 5.64 -11.74 1.82
C ASN A 76 5.67 -10.25 2.18
N TRP A 77 6.22 -9.93 3.34
CA TRP A 77 6.34 -8.56 3.83
C TRP A 77 7.78 -8.04 3.84
N THR A 78 8.75 -8.86 3.45
CA THR A 78 10.16 -8.45 3.50
C THR A 78 10.62 -7.68 2.26
N ASP A 79 9.80 -7.63 1.22
CA ASP A 79 10.14 -6.97 -0.03
C ASP A 79 9.57 -5.56 -0.03
N ASN A 80 10.41 -4.54 -0.21
CA ASN A 80 9.98 -3.15 -0.20
C ASN A 80 9.47 -2.65 -1.55
N SER A 81 9.39 -3.50 -2.56
CA SER A 81 8.87 -3.12 -3.88
C SER A 81 7.36 -3.36 -4.02
N SER A 82 6.68 -3.71 -2.93
CA SER A 82 5.24 -3.99 -2.97
C SER A 82 4.39 -2.80 -3.42
N LEU A 83 4.81 -1.57 -3.10
CA LEU A 83 4.10 -0.39 -3.57
C LEU A 83 4.11 -0.28 -5.10
N ASP A 84 5.27 -0.47 -5.71
CA ASP A 84 5.39 -0.45 -7.17
C ASP A 84 4.64 -1.61 -7.80
N HIS A 85 4.68 -2.78 -7.18
CA HIS A 85 3.95 -3.94 -7.67
C HIS A 85 2.43 -3.70 -7.64
N THR A 86 1.94 -3.07 -6.57
CA THR A 86 0.53 -2.70 -6.47
C THR A 86 0.14 -1.75 -7.59
N LEU A 87 0.98 -0.74 -7.87
CA LEU A 87 0.73 0.18 -8.99
C LEU A 87 0.68 -0.55 -10.33
N GLN A 88 1.54 -1.53 -10.52
CA GLN A 88 1.56 -2.32 -11.74
C GLN A 88 0.27 -3.13 -11.92
N LEU A 89 -0.20 -3.78 -10.85
CA LEU A 89 -1.46 -4.51 -10.87
C LEU A 89 -2.64 -3.59 -11.20
N LEU A 90 -2.64 -2.39 -10.61
CA LEU A 90 -3.69 -1.40 -10.87
C LEU A 90 -3.66 -0.91 -12.32
N LYS A 91 -2.47 -0.70 -12.86
CA LYS A 91 -2.33 -0.30 -14.26
C LYS A 91 -2.90 -1.35 -15.20
N GLN A 92 -2.65 -2.61 -14.92
CA GLN A 92 -3.20 -3.71 -15.72
C GLN A 92 -4.72 -3.79 -15.58
N HIS A 93 -5.25 -3.60 -14.39
CA HIS A 93 -6.68 -3.66 -14.13
C HIS A 93 -7.44 -2.51 -14.82
N ASN A 94 -6.88 -1.30 -14.80
CA ASN A 94 -7.52 -0.09 -15.32
C ASN A 94 -7.28 0.12 -16.81
N LYS A 95 -6.71 -0.84 -17.45
CA LYS A 95 -6.34 -0.76 -18.87
C LYS A 95 -7.55 -0.72 -19.82
#